data_cf1dea76b1253fb3acac59b3f563ae96
#
_entry.id   cf1dea76b1253fb3acac59b3f563ae96
#
_cell.length_a   1.000
_cell.length_b   1.000
_cell.length_c   1.000
_cell.angle_alpha   90.00
_cell.angle_beta   90.00
_cell.angle_gamma   90.00
#
_symmetry.space_group_name_H-M   'P 1'
#
loop_
_entity.id
_entity.type
_entity.pdbx_description
1 polymer ?
#
loop_
_entity_poly.entity_id
_entity_poly.type
_entity_poly.pdbx_seq_one_letter_code
_entity_poly.pdbx_strand_id
1 'polypeptide(L)'
;MATEGTENTSWKKRESFGSAMVQILIVGLLLALTVFLVYRRGSNKRDIAELMTQARQTAVKGNLADTKKAISIADEALAKDANAGDPNAFEAAMYTDLWMIHHEAGAEAKAKEFLDKAKKADAQTEDRYGAEALHMVAAGNAKGAEDFVEELRKKGGSGARIFYAQALALKHQGNLKLAGTAFKAAMDKAWKDLNYASGWGESLLDEGTPGALDTFMKATGQNPEHFRARLGLALARVQKKDRVGDAENIIKEVLARDAELSPPQKARAMAIGAAILNIQQQYDSAIQAADQALTLNPDDPWALHAKANALALKKDPGAAAAYDAVVAKAPYAPTFYFEGAANLQKSGQSDAAMALLSKYESFFKNVKNQTIDGKDEVYLDRDDRYWLARGELLRIGGKQDDAMAAFDKAIAAKSLNLSRAYYSKAALLIEKKEFDKAGELLVDITPPDGSGRLPEAYLAMGEILFQKKEWGPGCQNFAFALTRMKASQEPREKLNDVLTDVEKRLKAANQKDIAKIWVSEAKPLIQ
;
A
#
# COMPACT_ATOMS: atom_id res chain seq x y z
N MET A 1 104.85 -4.11 -49.43
CA MET A 1 104.22 -3.85 -48.12
C MET A 1 102.76 -4.17 -48.22
N ALA A 2 102.37 -5.23 -47.52
CA ALA A 2 101.00 -5.77 -47.50
C ALA A 2 100.06 -4.93 -46.62
N THR A 3 98.83 -4.80 -47.02
CA THR A 3 97.77 -4.47 -46.13
C THR A 3 96.60 -5.44 -46.37
N GLU A 4 96.40 -6.31 -45.43
CA GLU A 4 95.29 -7.27 -45.35
C GLU A 4 93.96 -6.55 -45.24
N GLY A 5 92.99 -6.91 -46.13
CA GLY A 5 91.59 -6.58 -46.03
C GLY A 5 90.87 -7.66 -45.22
N THR A 6 90.28 -7.29 -44.09
CA THR A 6 89.42 -8.18 -43.28
C THR A 6 88.06 -8.29 -43.97
N GLU A 7 87.73 -9.45 -44.49
CA GLU A 7 86.39 -9.86 -44.87
C GLU A 7 85.47 -10.05 -43.59
N ASN A 8 84.42 -9.23 -43.54
CA ASN A 8 83.39 -9.34 -42.53
C ASN A 8 82.28 -10.25 -43.07
N THR A 9 82.38 -11.53 -42.83
CA THR A 9 81.36 -12.52 -43.19
C THR A 9 80.23 -12.51 -42.17
N SER A 10 79.17 -11.72 -42.42
CA SER A 10 77.94 -11.80 -41.69
C SER A 10 77.21 -13.11 -42.03
N TRP A 11 77.21 -14.03 -41.09
CA TRP A 11 76.43 -15.25 -41.17
C TRP A 11 74.92 -14.92 -41.08
N LYS A 12 74.22 -14.73 -42.20
CA LYS A 12 72.79 -14.80 -42.30
C LYS A 12 72.40 -16.28 -42.06
N LYS A 13 71.89 -16.59 -40.86
CA LYS A 13 71.20 -17.86 -40.60
C LYS A 13 70.10 -17.99 -41.66
N ARG A 14 70.25 -18.89 -42.62
CA ARG A 14 69.15 -19.35 -43.48
C ARG A 14 68.21 -20.12 -42.63
N GLU A 15 67.07 -19.50 -42.28
CA GLU A 15 65.96 -20.26 -41.70
C GLU A 15 65.61 -21.39 -42.68
N SER A 16 65.59 -22.63 -42.20
CA SER A 16 65.25 -23.76 -43.07
C SER A 16 63.80 -23.59 -43.52
N PHE A 17 63.46 -23.90 -44.74
CA PHE A 17 62.10 -23.84 -45.29
C PHE A 17 61.07 -24.52 -44.42
N GLY A 18 61.44 -25.59 -43.67
CA GLY A 18 60.62 -26.28 -42.68
C GLY A 18 60.31 -25.41 -41.44
N SER A 19 61.28 -24.58 -40.98
CA SER A 19 61.03 -23.67 -39.84
C SER A 19 60.04 -22.55 -40.20
N ALA A 20 60.15 -21.98 -41.39
CA ALA A 20 59.23 -20.97 -41.90
C ALA A 20 57.81 -21.53 -42.11
N MET A 21 57.68 -22.77 -42.63
CA MET A 21 56.39 -23.47 -42.76
C MET A 21 55.75 -23.73 -41.40
N VAL A 22 56.51 -24.15 -40.37
CA VAL A 22 56.02 -24.36 -39.03
C VAL A 22 55.53 -23.04 -38.38
N GLN A 23 56.27 -21.95 -38.59
CA GLN A 23 55.85 -20.63 -38.11
C GLN A 23 54.55 -20.16 -38.77
N ILE A 24 54.38 -20.34 -40.06
CA ILE A 24 53.16 -20.00 -40.81
C ILE A 24 51.97 -20.85 -40.32
N LEU A 25 52.16 -22.14 -40.04
CA LEU A 25 51.14 -23.03 -39.47
C LEU A 25 50.74 -22.61 -38.07
N ILE A 26 51.68 -22.24 -37.21
CA ILE A 26 51.40 -21.74 -35.85
C ILE A 26 50.63 -20.42 -35.90
N VAL A 27 51.05 -19.48 -36.74
CA VAL A 27 50.32 -18.20 -36.93
C VAL A 27 48.92 -18.43 -37.50
N GLY A 28 48.77 -19.34 -38.45
CA GLY A 28 47.48 -19.72 -39.04
C GLY A 28 46.53 -20.35 -37.99
N LEU A 29 47.04 -21.26 -37.15
CA LEU A 29 46.30 -21.85 -36.06
C LEU A 29 45.88 -20.82 -34.98
N LEU A 30 46.79 -19.91 -34.61
CA LEU A 30 46.47 -18.84 -33.67
C LEU A 30 45.39 -17.88 -34.22
N LEU A 31 45.49 -17.50 -35.51
CA LEU A 31 44.46 -16.70 -36.18
C LEU A 31 43.11 -17.44 -36.24
N ALA A 32 43.10 -18.72 -36.64
CA ALA A 32 41.89 -19.53 -36.66
C ALA A 32 41.26 -19.68 -35.26
N LEU A 33 42.06 -19.90 -34.23
CA LEU A 33 41.63 -19.94 -32.83
C LEU A 33 41.07 -18.58 -32.39
N THR A 34 41.72 -17.48 -32.73
CA THR A 34 41.23 -16.14 -32.40
C THR A 34 39.88 -15.85 -33.07
N VAL A 35 39.76 -16.15 -34.39
CA VAL A 35 38.48 -16.00 -35.10
C VAL A 35 37.40 -16.89 -34.52
N PHE A 36 37.71 -18.14 -34.19
CA PHE A 36 36.77 -19.06 -33.51
C PHE A 36 36.31 -18.53 -32.14
N LEU A 37 37.25 -18.02 -31.34
CA LEU A 37 36.92 -17.46 -30.01
C LEU A 37 36.06 -16.21 -30.13
N VAL A 38 36.36 -15.31 -31.08
CA VAL A 38 35.55 -14.11 -31.34
C VAL A 38 34.15 -14.49 -31.85
N TYR A 39 34.05 -15.45 -32.77
CA TYR A 39 32.77 -15.93 -33.27
C TYR A 39 31.94 -16.57 -32.16
N ARG A 40 32.54 -17.47 -31.36
CA ARG A 40 31.91 -18.13 -30.22
C ARG A 40 31.44 -17.13 -29.20
N ARG A 41 32.27 -16.11 -28.89
CA ARG A 41 31.90 -15.03 -27.96
C ARG A 41 30.72 -14.19 -28.49
N GLY A 42 30.70 -13.93 -29.79
CA GLY A 42 29.60 -13.20 -30.45
C GLY A 42 28.29 -13.98 -30.47
N SER A 43 28.35 -15.32 -30.70
CA SER A 43 27.21 -16.22 -30.63
C SER A 43 26.67 -16.28 -29.21
N ASN A 44 27.50 -16.52 -28.20
CA ASN A 44 27.08 -16.57 -26.80
C ASN A 44 26.39 -15.28 -26.37
N LYS A 45 26.86 -14.10 -26.77
CA LYS A 45 26.22 -12.83 -26.44
C LYS A 45 24.80 -12.71 -26.99
N ARG A 46 24.57 -13.18 -28.23
CA ARG A 46 23.21 -13.17 -28.84
C ARG A 46 22.28 -14.14 -28.12
N ASP A 47 22.77 -15.35 -27.88
CA ASP A 47 21.98 -16.37 -27.16
C ASP A 47 21.62 -15.91 -25.74
N ILE A 48 22.55 -15.27 -25.01
CA ILE A 48 22.32 -14.68 -23.69
C ILE A 48 21.22 -13.60 -23.78
N ALA A 49 21.29 -12.69 -24.76
CA ALA A 49 20.30 -11.63 -24.91
C ALA A 49 18.90 -12.17 -25.22
N GLU A 50 18.80 -13.25 -26.01
CA GLU A 50 17.54 -13.92 -26.29
C GLU A 50 16.97 -14.59 -25.05
N LEU A 51 17.77 -15.36 -24.32
CA LEU A 51 17.37 -16.00 -23.05
C LEU A 51 16.93 -14.94 -22.03
N MET A 52 17.64 -13.84 -21.89
CA MET A 52 17.26 -12.74 -20.97
C MET A 52 15.96 -12.06 -21.38
N THR A 53 15.68 -11.95 -22.68
CA THR A 53 14.38 -11.47 -23.17
C THR A 53 13.24 -12.42 -22.74
N GLN A 54 13.43 -13.72 -22.90
CA GLN A 54 12.46 -14.74 -22.48
C GLN A 54 12.29 -14.78 -20.95
N ALA A 55 13.39 -14.67 -20.20
CA ALA A 55 13.36 -14.61 -18.74
C ALA A 55 12.52 -13.41 -18.25
N ARG A 56 12.77 -12.20 -18.79
CA ARG A 56 11.98 -11.01 -18.43
C ARG A 56 10.51 -11.13 -18.81
N GLN A 57 10.19 -11.68 -19.99
CA GLN A 57 8.81 -11.92 -20.40
C GLN A 57 8.10 -12.92 -19.48
N THR A 58 8.82 -13.89 -18.94
CA THR A 58 8.29 -14.86 -17.98
C THR A 58 8.06 -14.21 -16.61
N ALA A 59 9.04 -13.45 -16.12
CA ALA A 59 8.99 -12.78 -14.81
C ALA A 59 7.81 -11.80 -14.67
N VAL A 60 7.44 -11.10 -15.76
CA VAL A 60 6.31 -10.14 -15.77
C VAL A 60 4.97 -10.76 -15.34
N LYS A 61 4.78 -12.09 -15.44
CA LYS A 61 3.57 -12.77 -14.97
C LYS A 61 3.41 -12.75 -13.45
N GLY A 62 4.52 -12.66 -12.71
CA GLY A 62 4.58 -12.24 -11.31
C GLY A 62 4.17 -13.27 -10.24
N ASN A 63 3.80 -14.51 -10.58
CA ASN A 63 3.56 -15.56 -9.60
C ASN A 63 4.85 -16.31 -9.23
N LEU A 64 4.84 -17.03 -8.12
CA LEU A 64 5.98 -17.80 -7.62
C LEU A 64 6.58 -18.75 -8.70
N ALA A 65 5.73 -19.49 -9.38
CA ALA A 65 6.15 -20.43 -10.44
C ALA A 65 6.79 -19.69 -11.63
N ASP A 66 6.25 -18.53 -12.01
CA ASP A 66 6.77 -17.71 -13.11
C ASP A 66 8.14 -17.13 -12.76
N THR A 67 8.32 -16.65 -11.52
CA THR A 67 9.59 -16.15 -11.01
C THR A 67 10.66 -17.25 -11.01
N LYS A 68 10.34 -18.44 -10.50
CA LYS A 68 11.24 -19.61 -10.52
C LYS A 68 11.59 -20.05 -11.95
N LYS A 69 10.63 -20.00 -12.86
CA LYS A 69 10.87 -20.31 -14.28
C LYS A 69 11.76 -19.26 -14.95
N ALA A 70 11.57 -17.98 -14.64
CA ALA A 70 12.41 -16.92 -15.15
C ALA A 70 13.87 -17.06 -14.69
N ILE A 71 14.09 -17.44 -13.42
CA ILE A 71 15.41 -17.80 -12.88
C ILE A 71 16.02 -18.96 -13.67
N SER A 72 15.29 -20.06 -13.89
CA SER A 72 15.81 -21.18 -14.65
C SER A 72 16.27 -20.81 -16.07
N ILE A 73 15.58 -19.86 -16.73
CA ILE A 73 15.99 -19.36 -18.05
C ILE A 73 17.27 -18.49 -17.93
N ALA A 74 17.39 -17.71 -16.87
CA ALA A 74 18.60 -16.92 -16.61
C ALA A 74 19.80 -17.79 -16.26
N ASP A 75 19.62 -18.91 -15.55
CA ASP A 75 20.64 -19.94 -15.30
C ASP A 75 21.20 -20.50 -16.62
N GLU A 76 20.36 -20.72 -17.65
CA GLU A 76 20.81 -21.14 -18.98
C GLU A 76 21.71 -20.06 -19.64
N ALA A 77 21.42 -18.78 -19.42
CA ALA A 77 22.26 -17.69 -19.88
C ALA A 77 23.59 -17.66 -19.13
N LEU A 78 23.58 -17.86 -17.80
CA LEU A 78 24.78 -17.96 -16.97
C LEU A 78 25.64 -19.19 -17.28
N ALA A 79 25.05 -20.29 -17.74
CA ALA A 79 25.79 -21.45 -18.24
C ALA A 79 26.64 -21.14 -19.49
N LYS A 80 26.27 -20.11 -20.27
CA LYS A 80 27.06 -19.65 -21.41
C LYS A 80 28.18 -18.66 -21.01
N ASP A 81 27.94 -17.84 -20.00
CA ASP A 81 28.91 -16.92 -19.39
C ASP A 81 28.53 -16.61 -17.94
N ALA A 82 29.17 -17.28 -17.00
CA ALA A 82 28.90 -17.14 -15.57
C ALA A 82 29.20 -15.73 -15.01
N ASN A 83 29.99 -14.92 -15.73
CA ASN A 83 30.34 -13.56 -15.34
C ASN A 83 29.52 -12.50 -16.11
N ALA A 84 28.54 -12.89 -16.90
CA ALA A 84 27.69 -11.95 -17.62
C ALA A 84 26.93 -11.05 -16.63
N GLY A 85 27.10 -9.73 -16.76
CA GLY A 85 26.57 -8.76 -15.81
C GLY A 85 25.05 -8.71 -15.77
N ASP A 86 24.39 -8.72 -16.95
CA ASP A 86 22.94 -8.62 -17.07
C ASP A 86 22.19 -9.82 -16.49
N PRO A 87 22.55 -11.10 -16.78
CA PRO A 87 21.93 -12.24 -16.10
C PRO A 87 22.14 -12.25 -14.59
N ASN A 88 23.35 -11.94 -14.10
CA ASN A 88 23.59 -11.86 -12.64
C ASN A 88 22.75 -10.77 -11.98
N ALA A 89 22.56 -9.62 -12.65
CA ALA A 89 21.70 -8.54 -12.14
C ALA A 89 20.23 -8.96 -12.09
N PHE A 90 19.76 -9.65 -13.14
CA PHE A 90 18.40 -10.18 -13.19
C PHE A 90 18.15 -11.25 -12.11
N GLU A 91 19.09 -12.19 -11.93
CA GLU A 91 19.02 -13.18 -10.84
C GLU A 91 18.95 -12.49 -9.47
N ALA A 92 19.78 -11.48 -9.21
CA ALA A 92 19.71 -10.69 -7.99
C ALA A 92 18.32 -10.11 -7.77
N ALA A 93 17.70 -9.56 -8.82
CA ALA A 93 16.37 -9.00 -8.77
C ALA A 93 15.28 -10.07 -8.50
N MET A 94 15.34 -11.21 -9.18
CA MET A 94 14.38 -12.30 -9.01
C MET A 94 14.48 -12.96 -7.62
N TYR A 95 15.69 -13.18 -7.13
CA TYR A 95 15.85 -13.69 -5.76
C TYR A 95 15.44 -12.67 -4.70
N THR A 96 15.57 -11.36 -4.98
CA THR A 96 15.00 -10.32 -4.12
C THR A 96 13.47 -10.41 -4.07
N ASP A 97 12.80 -10.66 -5.21
CA ASP A 97 11.36 -10.87 -5.27
C ASP A 97 10.94 -12.15 -4.52
N LEU A 98 11.70 -13.26 -4.69
CA LEU A 98 11.48 -14.50 -3.93
C LEU A 98 11.61 -14.30 -2.42
N TRP A 99 12.57 -13.49 -1.99
CA TRP A 99 12.77 -13.17 -0.58
C TRP A 99 11.65 -12.26 -0.03
N MET A 100 11.43 -11.10 -0.66
CA MET A 100 10.55 -10.07 -0.11
C MET A 100 9.05 -10.36 -0.30
N ILE A 101 8.68 -11.01 -1.42
CA ILE A 101 7.26 -11.24 -1.77
C ILE A 101 6.83 -12.65 -1.37
N HIS A 102 7.71 -13.63 -1.55
CA HIS A 102 7.37 -15.05 -1.39
C HIS A 102 7.95 -15.69 -0.13
N HIS A 103 8.85 -14.99 0.60
CA HIS A 103 9.55 -15.47 1.79
C HIS A 103 10.23 -16.82 1.57
N GLU A 104 10.80 -17.04 0.36
CA GLU A 104 11.49 -18.28 0.00
C GLU A 104 12.77 -18.42 0.81
N ALA A 105 12.93 -19.56 1.47
CA ALA A 105 14.11 -19.83 2.29
C ALA A 105 15.41 -19.79 1.46
N GLY A 106 16.43 -19.07 1.96
CA GLY A 106 17.72 -18.92 1.29
C GLY A 106 17.74 -17.92 0.13
N ALA A 107 16.61 -17.35 -0.27
CA ALA A 107 16.52 -16.38 -1.36
C ALA A 107 17.32 -15.10 -1.07
N GLU A 108 17.35 -14.63 0.18
CA GLU A 108 18.15 -13.47 0.59
C GLU A 108 19.65 -13.68 0.30
N ALA A 109 20.20 -14.83 0.71
CA ALA A 109 21.61 -15.14 0.50
C ALA A 109 21.96 -15.21 -1.00
N LYS A 110 21.09 -15.83 -1.81
CA LYS A 110 21.24 -15.88 -3.26
C LYS A 110 21.12 -14.51 -3.92
N ALA A 111 20.15 -13.71 -3.52
CA ALA A 111 20.02 -12.34 -4.01
C ALA A 111 21.30 -11.53 -3.79
N LYS A 112 21.89 -11.64 -2.59
CA LYS A 112 23.16 -10.99 -2.26
C LYS A 112 24.33 -11.53 -3.09
N GLU A 113 24.44 -12.84 -3.25
CA GLU A 113 25.48 -13.49 -4.08
C GLU A 113 25.44 -12.95 -5.51
N PHE A 114 24.27 -12.96 -6.14
CA PHE A 114 24.11 -12.50 -7.52
C PHE A 114 24.29 -10.98 -7.65
N LEU A 115 23.87 -10.22 -6.64
CA LEU A 115 24.13 -8.77 -6.60
C LEU A 115 25.63 -8.46 -6.55
N ASP A 116 26.41 -9.21 -5.76
CA ASP A 116 27.86 -9.04 -5.69
C ASP A 116 28.53 -9.42 -7.02
N LYS A 117 28.07 -10.49 -7.70
CA LYS A 117 28.53 -10.84 -9.05
C LYS A 117 28.19 -9.75 -10.09
N ALA A 118 26.97 -9.22 -10.04
CA ALA A 118 26.53 -8.14 -10.92
C ALA A 118 27.36 -6.86 -10.71
N LYS A 119 27.68 -6.51 -9.45
CA LYS A 119 28.58 -5.39 -9.11
C LYS A 119 29.99 -5.61 -9.63
N LYS A 120 30.54 -6.81 -9.45
CA LYS A 120 31.87 -7.17 -9.95
C LYS A 120 31.95 -7.11 -11.47
N ALA A 121 30.88 -7.45 -12.17
CA ALA A 121 30.75 -7.34 -13.62
C ALA A 121 30.42 -5.91 -14.11
N ASP A 122 30.32 -4.93 -13.21
CA ASP A 122 29.90 -3.54 -13.47
C ASP A 122 28.60 -3.44 -14.27
N ALA A 123 27.61 -4.28 -13.91
CA ALA A 123 26.30 -4.25 -14.58
C ALA A 123 25.56 -2.93 -14.30
N GLN A 124 25.36 -2.13 -15.33
CA GLN A 124 24.66 -0.84 -15.26
C GLN A 124 23.18 -1.01 -15.63
N THR A 125 22.46 -1.87 -14.89
CA THR A 125 21.07 -2.24 -15.20
C THR A 125 20.11 -1.83 -14.08
N GLU A 126 18.83 -1.63 -14.43
CA GLU A 126 17.78 -1.35 -13.43
C GLU A 126 17.58 -2.53 -12.46
N ASP A 127 17.78 -3.77 -12.92
CA ASP A 127 17.67 -4.95 -12.09
C ASP A 127 18.69 -4.93 -10.95
N ARG A 128 19.99 -4.63 -11.27
CA ARG A 128 21.03 -4.50 -10.24
C ARG A 128 20.71 -3.39 -9.26
N TYR A 129 20.43 -2.18 -9.77
CA TYR A 129 20.21 -1.01 -8.92
C TYR A 129 18.95 -1.14 -8.07
N GLY A 130 17.87 -1.67 -8.67
CA GLY A 130 16.64 -1.92 -7.96
C GLY A 130 16.78 -2.99 -6.88
N ALA A 131 17.47 -4.11 -7.17
CA ALA A 131 17.76 -5.14 -6.17
C ALA A 131 18.61 -4.58 -5.01
N GLU A 132 19.62 -3.74 -5.30
CA GLU A 132 20.44 -3.11 -4.26
C GLU A 132 19.64 -2.21 -3.35
N ALA A 133 18.77 -1.36 -3.91
CA ALA A 133 17.92 -0.48 -3.13
C ALA A 133 16.86 -1.26 -2.32
N LEU A 134 16.24 -2.30 -2.91
CA LEU A 134 15.29 -3.17 -2.21
C LEU A 134 15.94 -3.93 -1.05
N HIS A 135 17.18 -4.38 -1.20
CA HIS A 135 17.96 -4.99 -0.12
C HIS A 135 18.15 -4.04 1.07
N MET A 136 18.44 -2.77 0.79
CA MET A 136 18.55 -1.74 1.84
C MET A 136 17.21 -1.55 2.56
N VAL A 137 16.09 -1.49 1.83
CA VAL A 137 14.75 -1.39 2.42
C VAL A 137 14.45 -2.58 3.33
N ALA A 138 14.69 -3.79 2.84
CA ALA A 138 14.44 -5.02 3.59
C ALA A 138 15.33 -5.15 4.84
N ALA A 139 16.53 -4.60 4.79
CA ALA A 139 17.44 -4.50 5.95
C ALA A 139 17.04 -3.37 6.93
N GLY A 140 15.90 -2.67 6.72
CA GLY A 140 15.46 -1.57 7.57
C GLY A 140 16.13 -0.23 7.29
N ASN A 141 17.02 -0.14 6.29
CA ASN A 141 17.72 1.09 5.92
C ASN A 141 16.98 1.83 4.79
N ALA A 142 15.73 2.22 5.07
CA ALA A 142 14.88 2.90 4.10
C ALA A 142 15.47 4.26 3.65
N LYS A 143 16.09 5.02 4.57
CA LYS A 143 16.73 6.29 4.23
C LYS A 143 17.94 6.09 3.31
N GLY A 144 18.79 5.12 3.61
CA GLY A 144 19.92 4.78 2.73
C GLY A 144 19.49 4.36 1.33
N ALA A 145 18.37 3.62 1.22
CA ALA A 145 17.79 3.25 -0.08
C ALA A 145 17.30 4.47 -0.87
N GLU A 146 16.62 5.40 -0.21
CA GLU A 146 16.18 6.65 -0.83
C GLU A 146 17.38 7.47 -1.34
N ASP A 147 18.38 7.72 -0.48
CA ASP A 147 19.57 8.48 -0.83
C ASP A 147 20.32 7.83 -2.00
N PHE A 148 20.45 6.50 -1.99
CA PHE A 148 21.06 5.75 -3.09
C PHE A 148 20.30 5.95 -4.42
N VAL A 149 18.96 5.86 -4.40
CA VAL A 149 18.16 6.07 -5.61
C VAL A 149 18.22 7.52 -6.09
N GLU A 150 18.23 8.50 -5.19
CA GLU A 150 18.39 9.91 -5.56
C GLU A 150 19.75 10.19 -6.24
N GLU A 151 20.83 9.66 -5.69
CA GLU A 151 22.16 9.73 -6.29
C GLU A 151 22.20 9.11 -7.68
N LEU A 152 21.55 7.94 -7.82
CA LEU A 152 21.46 7.25 -9.10
C LEU A 152 20.69 8.09 -10.13
N ARG A 153 19.58 8.72 -9.73
CA ARG A 153 18.76 9.58 -10.59
C ARG A 153 19.51 10.83 -11.05
N LYS A 154 20.31 11.44 -10.19
CA LYS A 154 21.20 12.57 -10.56
C LYS A 154 22.19 12.18 -11.66
N LYS A 155 22.56 10.91 -11.72
CA LYS A 155 23.45 10.33 -12.77
C LYS A 155 22.67 9.82 -13.99
N GLY A 156 21.37 10.08 -14.08
CA GLY A 156 20.52 9.65 -15.20
C GLY A 156 19.95 8.24 -15.08
N GLY A 157 20.15 7.56 -13.93
CA GLY A 157 19.57 6.25 -13.68
C GLY A 157 18.04 6.31 -13.60
N SER A 158 17.38 5.40 -14.32
CA SER A 158 15.93 5.33 -14.41
C SER A 158 15.50 3.90 -14.73
N GLY A 159 14.41 3.44 -14.12
CA GLY A 159 13.83 2.11 -14.35
C GLY A 159 12.66 1.86 -13.43
N ALA A 160 11.78 0.94 -13.81
CA ALA A 160 10.59 0.62 -13.04
C ALA A 160 10.95 0.07 -11.65
N ARG A 161 11.90 -0.86 -11.57
CA ARG A 161 12.36 -1.46 -10.32
C ARG A 161 13.03 -0.44 -9.39
N ILE A 162 13.74 0.53 -9.96
CA ILE A 162 14.37 1.63 -9.19
C ILE A 162 13.31 2.51 -8.55
N PHE A 163 12.27 2.91 -9.31
CA PHE A 163 11.15 3.69 -8.77
C PHE A 163 10.32 2.90 -7.75
N TYR A 164 10.15 1.60 -7.95
CA TYR A 164 9.47 0.73 -6.99
C TYR A 164 10.25 0.65 -5.67
N ALA A 165 11.56 0.49 -5.73
CA ALA A 165 12.42 0.51 -4.53
C ALA A 165 12.35 1.86 -3.81
N GLN A 166 12.38 2.98 -4.55
CA GLN A 166 12.17 4.32 -4.00
C GLN A 166 10.81 4.45 -3.31
N ALA A 167 9.76 3.93 -3.95
CA ALA A 167 8.41 3.97 -3.38
C ALA A 167 8.31 3.24 -2.05
N LEU A 168 8.89 2.03 -1.96
CA LEU A 168 8.92 1.28 -0.71
C LEU A 168 9.78 1.98 0.36
N ALA A 169 10.94 2.54 -0.01
CA ALA A 169 11.79 3.30 0.90
C ALA A 169 11.04 4.50 1.50
N LEU A 170 10.36 5.28 0.68
CA LEU A 170 9.55 6.43 1.09
C LEU A 170 8.36 6.01 1.96
N LYS A 171 7.68 4.92 1.59
CA LYS A 171 6.57 4.34 2.37
C LYS A 171 7.03 3.97 3.78
N HIS A 172 8.14 3.25 3.92
CA HIS A 172 8.67 2.84 5.22
C HIS A 172 9.09 4.02 6.10
N GLN A 173 9.39 5.18 5.51
CA GLN A 173 9.64 6.42 6.22
C GLN A 173 8.37 7.23 6.53
N GLY A 174 7.19 6.76 6.12
CA GLY A 174 5.91 7.46 6.25
C GLY A 174 5.66 8.55 5.19
N ASN A 175 6.53 8.68 4.19
CA ASN A 175 6.40 9.67 3.11
C ASN A 175 5.43 9.17 2.03
N LEU A 176 4.17 8.94 2.42
CA LEU A 176 3.17 8.22 1.61
C LEU A 176 2.84 8.93 0.30
N LYS A 177 2.78 10.26 0.29
CA LYS A 177 2.52 11.04 -0.93
C LYS A 177 3.62 10.89 -1.97
N LEU A 178 4.89 10.98 -1.56
CA LEU A 178 6.03 10.78 -2.46
C LEU A 178 6.14 9.32 -2.88
N ALA A 179 5.87 8.38 -1.96
CA ALA A 179 5.78 6.96 -2.28
C ALA A 179 4.77 6.69 -3.39
N GLY A 180 3.58 7.29 -3.31
CA GLY A 180 2.55 7.19 -4.35
C GLY A 180 3.01 7.70 -5.72
N THR A 181 3.77 8.79 -5.75
CA THR A 181 4.35 9.32 -6.99
C THR A 181 5.38 8.34 -7.59
N ALA A 182 6.23 7.75 -6.75
CA ALA A 182 7.24 6.78 -7.17
C ALA A 182 6.60 5.46 -7.64
N PHE A 183 5.53 4.95 -6.97
CA PHE A 183 4.77 3.80 -7.45
C PHE A 183 4.17 4.03 -8.83
N LYS A 184 3.55 5.20 -9.06
CA LYS A 184 3.01 5.55 -10.38
C LYS A 184 4.10 5.58 -11.44
N ALA A 185 5.27 6.17 -11.14
CA ALA A 185 6.40 6.17 -12.06
C ALA A 185 6.90 4.76 -12.39
N ALA A 186 6.91 3.84 -11.43
CA ALA A 186 7.23 2.42 -11.67
C ALA A 186 6.22 1.77 -12.62
N MET A 187 4.92 1.97 -12.38
CA MET A 187 3.85 1.44 -13.21
C MET A 187 3.87 2.00 -14.63
N ASP A 188 4.13 3.30 -14.80
CA ASP A 188 4.21 3.94 -16.13
C ASP A 188 5.37 3.37 -16.95
N LYS A 189 6.49 3.01 -16.29
CA LYS A 189 7.65 2.39 -16.94
C LYS A 189 7.44 0.93 -17.33
N ALA A 190 6.71 0.17 -16.51
CA ALA A 190 6.49 -1.26 -16.71
C ALA A 190 5.05 -1.67 -16.34
N TRP A 191 4.08 -1.13 -17.06
CA TRP A 191 2.64 -1.32 -16.81
C TRP A 191 2.16 -2.77 -16.89
N LYS A 192 2.92 -3.66 -17.54
CA LYS A 192 2.63 -5.11 -17.62
C LYS A 192 3.07 -5.87 -16.38
N ASP A 193 3.99 -5.34 -15.59
CA ASP A 193 4.43 -5.97 -14.34
C ASP A 193 3.48 -5.60 -13.21
N LEU A 194 2.57 -6.51 -12.92
CA LEU A 194 1.52 -6.31 -11.94
C LEU A 194 2.02 -6.30 -10.48
N ASN A 195 3.27 -6.66 -10.22
CA ASN A 195 3.86 -6.51 -8.90
C ASN A 195 3.95 -5.03 -8.49
N TYR A 196 4.22 -4.13 -9.44
CA TYR A 196 4.26 -2.68 -9.17
C TYR A 196 2.86 -2.13 -8.89
N ALA A 197 1.86 -2.53 -9.69
CA ALA A 197 0.46 -2.18 -9.46
C ALA A 197 -0.06 -2.74 -8.12
N SER A 198 0.29 -3.99 -7.80
CA SER A 198 -0.08 -4.61 -6.52
C SER A 198 0.56 -3.89 -5.34
N GLY A 199 1.85 -3.56 -5.41
CA GLY A 199 2.55 -2.79 -4.38
C GLY A 199 1.94 -1.40 -4.17
N TRP A 200 1.50 -0.72 -5.24
CA TRP A 200 0.77 0.53 -5.15
C TRP A 200 -0.59 0.35 -4.48
N GLY A 201 -1.38 -0.64 -4.91
CA GLY A 201 -2.67 -0.96 -4.30
C GLY A 201 -2.55 -1.28 -2.80
N GLU A 202 -1.55 -2.06 -2.40
CA GLU A 202 -1.24 -2.35 -0.99
C GLU A 202 -0.87 -1.09 -0.21
N SER A 203 -0.11 -0.18 -0.81
CA SER A 203 0.22 1.10 -0.16
C SER A 203 -1.02 1.96 0.07
N LEU A 204 -1.97 1.97 -0.87
CA LEU A 204 -3.26 2.66 -0.71
C LEU A 204 -4.14 2.03 0.37
N LEU A 205 -4.11 0.69 0.53
CA LEU A 205 -4.79 -0.01 1.62
C LEU A 205 -4.19 0.35 2.98
N ASP A 206 -2.87 0.35 3.08
CA ASP A 206 -2.15 0.70 4.31
C ASP A 206 -2.39 2.16 4.72
N GLU A 207 -2.48 3.06 3.74
CA GLU A 207 -2.80 4.47 3.97
C GLU A 207 -4.29 4.69 4.29
N GLY A 208 -5.17 3.80 3.85
CA GLY A 208 -6.63 3.95 4.00
C GLY A 208 -7.21 4.99 3.04
N THR A 209 -6.57 5.23 1.89
CA THR A 209 -6.98 6.20 0.88
C THR A 209 -7.79 5.55 -0.25
N PRO A 210 -8.65 6.32 -0.96
CA PRO A 210 -9.36 5.81 -2.13
C PRO A 210 -8.40 5.39 -3.25
N GLY A 211 -8.82 4.42 -4.07
CA GLY A 211 -8.10 4.01 -5.29
C GLY A 211 -7.53 2.59 -5.25
N ALA A 212 -7.39 1.98 -4.07
CA ALA A 212 -6.91 0.59 -3.96
C ALA A 212 -7.78 -0.38 -4.78
N LEU A 213 -9.11 -0.29 -4.61
CA LEU A 213 -10.06 -1.14 -5.33
C LEU A 213 -9.89 -1.02 -6.86
N ASP A 214 -9.84 0.21 -7.39
CA ASP A 214 -9.65 0.45 -8.83
C ASP A 214 -8.31 -0.07 -9.33
N THR A 215 -7.25 0.11 -8.53
CA THR A 215 -5.91 -0.38 -8.88
C THR A 215 -5.90 -1.89 -9.02
N PHE A 216 -6.47 -2.62 -8.06
CA PHE A 216 -6.55 -4.08 -8.12
C PHE A 216 -7.54 -4.59 -9.17
N MET A 217 -8.66 -3.90 -9.42
CA MET A 217 -9.58 -4.24 -10.51
C MET A 217 -8.90 -4.14 -11.87
N LYS A 218 -8.12 -3.10 -12.12
CA LYS A 218 -7.33 -2.95 -13.35
C LYS A 218 -6.25 -4.03 -13.46
N ALA A 219 -5.53 -4.31 -12.38
CA ALA A 219 -4.51 -5.35 -12.36
C ALA A 219 -5.10 -6.74 -12.64
N THR A 220 -6.18 -7.12 -11.98
CA THR A 220 -6.86 -8.42 -12.19
C THR A 220 -7.54 -8.49 -13.56
N GLY A 221 -7.96 -7.37 -14.13
CA GLY A 221 -8.47 -7.29 -15.50
C GLY A 221 -7.38 -7.56 -16.56
N GLN A 222 -6.12 -7.19 -16.28
CA GLN A 222 -4.98 -7.48 -17.16
C GLN A 222 -4.52 -8.95 -17.03
N ASN A 223 -4.43 -9.47 -15.82
CA ASN A 223 -4.07 -10.86 -15.55
C ASN A 223 -4.91 -11.41 -14.39
N PRO A 224 -6.00 -12.15 -14.71
CA PRO A 224 -6.85 -12.78 -13.69
C PRO A 224 -6.13 -13.86 -12.84
N GLU A 225 -4.98 -14.35 -13.29
CA GLU A 225 -4.21 -15.38 -12.62
C GLU A 225 -3.14 -14.81 -11.65
N HIS A 226 -3.01 -13.49 -11.54
CA HIS A 226 -2.02 -12.87 -10.66
C HIS A 226 -2.50 -12.88 -9.21
N PHE A 227 -2.00 -13.81 -8.40
CA PHE A 227 -2.48 -14.05 -7.02
C PHE A 227 -2.39 -12.82 -6.11
N ARG A 228 -1.27 -12.07 -6.15
CA ARG A 228 -1.09 -10.89 -5.32
C ARG A 228 -2.16 -9.82 -5.61
N ALA A 229 -2.47 -9.58 -6.90
CA ALA A 229 -3.52 -8.64 -7.29
C ALA A 229 -4.92 -9.14 -6.88
N ARG A 230 -5.21 -10.44 -7.01
CA ARG A 230 -6.48 -11.04 -6.58
C ARG A 230 -6.70 -10.90 -5.08
N LEU A 231 -5.68 -11.21 -4.27
CA LEU A 231 -5.74 -11.04 -2.82
C LEU A 231 -5.90 -9.58 -2.43
N GLY A 232 -5.20 -8.66 -3.12
CA GLY A 232 -5.38 -7.23 -2.93
C GLY A 232 -6.80 -6.76 -3.25
N LEU A 233 -7.40 -7.27 -4.33
CA LEU A 233 -8.80 -6.98 -4.69
C LEU A 233 -9.77 -7.46 -3.61
N ALA A 234 -9.60 -8.69 -3.14
CA ALA A 234 -10.43 -9.23 -2.06
C ALA A 234 -10.33 -8.38 -0.79
N LEU A 235 -9.10 -8.00 -0.38
CA LEU A 235 -8.88 -7.16 0.79
C LEU A 235 -9.50 -5.76 0.63
N ALA A 236 -9.36 -5.13 -0.55
CA ALA A 236 -9.95 -3.83 -0.83
C ALA A 236 -11.49 -3.84 -0.74
N ARG A 237 -12.14 -4.94 -1.20
CA ARG A 237 -13.59 -5.14 -1.06
C ARG A 237 -13.99 -5.27 0.41
N VAL A 238 -13.25 -6.06 1.18
CA VAL A 238 -13.50 -6.27 2.62
C VAL A 238 -13.38 -4.96 3.38
N GLN A 239 -12.34 -4.17 3.14
CA GLN A 239 -12.16 -2.86 3.79
C GLN A 239 -13.30 -1.90 3.48
N LYS A 240 -13.75 -1.84 2.22
CA LYS A 240 -14.89 -1.01 1.82
C LYS A 240 -16.24 -1.58 2.22
N LYS A 241 -16.28 -2.81 2.72
CA LYS A 241 -17.52 -3.59 2.92
C LYS A 241 -18.39 -3.64 1.66
N ASP A 242 -17.73 -3.61 0.50
CA ASP A 242 -18.36 -3.65 -0.81
C ASP A 242 -18.23 -5.04 -1.42
N ARG A 243 -19.38 -5.67 -1.74
CA ARG A 243 -19.43 -6.98 -2.38
C ARG A 243 -18.54 -8.03 -1.67
N VAL A 244 -18.69 -8.14 -0.34
CA VAL A 244 -17.90 -9.03 0.51
C VAL A 244 -18.00 -10.51 0.05
N GLY A 245 -19.16 -10.92 -0.50
CA GLY A 245 -19.31 -12.25 -1.09
C GLY A 245 -18.39 -12.52 -2.28
N ASP A 246 -18.08 -11.49 -3.10
CA ASP A 246 -17.09 -11.63 -4.18
C ASP A 246 -15.68 -11.82 -3.60
N ALA A 247 -15.34 -11.13 -2.52
CA ALA A 247 -14.07 -11.33 -1.83
C ALA A 247 -13.94 -12.76 -1.30
N GLU A 248 -15.01 -13.30 -0.72
CA GLU A 248 -15.05 -14.70 -0.24
C GLU A 248 -14.84 -15.69 -1.40
N ASN A 249 -15.47 -15.47 -2.55
CA ASN A 249 -15.27 -16.32 -3.74
C ASN A 249 -13.83 -16.24 -4.25
N ILE A 250 -13.24 -15.04 -4.33
CA ILE A 250 -11.84 -14.88 -4.73
C ILE A 250 -10.91 -15.68 -3.82
N ILE A 251 -11.13 -15.64 -2.50
CA ILE A 251 -10.29 -16.38 -1.55
C ILE A 251 -10.46 -17.89 -1.71
N LYS A 252 -11.70 -18.39 -1.88
CA LYS A 252 -11.96 -19.81 -2.13
C LYS A 252 -11.24 -20.30 -3.39
N GLU A 253 -11.32 -19.55 -4.48
CA GLU A 253 -10.65 -19.88 -5.73
C GLU A 253 -9.12 -19.83 -5.61
N VAL A 254 -8.57 -18.85 -4.89
CA VAL A 254 -7.12 -18.74 -4.67
C VAL A 254 -6.64 -19.90 -3.82
N LEU A 255 -7.30 -20.22 -2.70
CA LEU A 255 -6.92 -21.33 -1.82
C LEU A 255 -7.14 -22.71 -2.45
N ALA A 256 -8.03 -22.86 -3.43
CA ALA A 256 -8.16 -24.10 -4.21
C ALA A 256 -6.89 -24.43 -5.02
N ARG A 257 -6.03 -23.42 -5.25
CA ARG A 257 -4.72 -23.56 -5.93
C ARG A 257 -3.55 -23.56 -4.95
N ASP A 258 -3.73 -24.16 -3.78
CA ASP A 258 -2.78 -24.13 -2.65
C ASP A 258 -1.34 -24.47 -3.02
N ALA A 259 -1.11 -25.45 -3.91
CA ALA A 259 0.23 -25.85 -4.34
C ALA A 259 1.00 -24.76 -5.11
N GLU A 260 0.30 -23.77 -5.67
CA GLU A 260 0.91 -22.67 -6.44
C GLU A 260 1.21 -21.43 -5.58
N LEU A 261 0.70 -21.39 -4.36
CA LEU A 261 0.82 -20.25 -3.46
C LEU A 261 2.07 -20.33 -2.60
N SER A 262 2.72 -19.18 -2.40
CA SER A 262 3.75 -19.04 -1.36
C SER A 262 3.11 -18.94 0.04
N PRO A 263 3.87 -19.26 1.11
CA PRO A 263 3.37 -19.11 2.49
C PRO A 263 2.77 -17.74 2.81
N PRO A 264 3.38 -16.59 2.42
CA PRO A 264 2.76 -15.28 2.62
C PRO A 264 1.44 -15.08 1.87
N GLN A 265 1.30 -15.64 0.67
CA GLN A 265 0.04 -15.55 -0.09
C GLN A 265 -1.08 -16.36 0.57
N LYS A 266 -0.76 -17.56 1.09
CA LYS A 266 -1.71 -18.35 1.90
C LYS A 266 -2.11 -17.62 3.18
N ALA A 267 -1.12 -17.10 3.90
CA ALA A 267 -1.35 -16.31 5.11
C ALA A 267 -2.28 -15.11 4.83
N ARG A 268 -2.00 -14.37 3.76
CA ARG A 268 -2.83 -13.23 3.36
C ARG A 268 -4.27 -13.64 2.99
N ALA A 269 -4.47 -14.76 2.27
CA ALA A 269 -5.80 -15.28 1.97
C ALA A 269 -6.57 -15.62 3.27
N MET A 270 -5.92 -16.28 4.23
CA MET A 270 -6.51 -16.61 5.52
C MET A 270 -6.81 -15.35 6.35
N ALA A 271 -5.92 -14.35 6.34
CA ALA A 271 -6.13 -13.07 7.02
C ALA A 271 -7.36 -12.33 6.47
N ILE A 272 -7.57 -12.34 5.15
CA ILE A 272 -8.76 -11.77 4.53
C ILE A 272 -10.01 -12.56 4.95
N GLY A 273 -9.92 -13.90 5.01
CA GLY A 273 -10.98 -14.76 5.55
C GLY A 273 -11.34 -14.38 6.99
N ALA A 274 -10.35 -14.16 7.84
CA ALA A 274 -10.54 -13.69 9.21
C ALA A 274 -11.24 -12.30 9.26
N ALA A 275 -10.88 -11.39 8.36
CA ALA A 275 -11.53 -10.09 8.27
C ALA A 275 -13.01 -10.21 7.81
N ILE A 276 -13.33 -11.15 6.91
CA ILE A 276 -14.72 -11.46 6.52
C ILE A 276 -15.51 -12.01 7.72
N LEU A 277 -14.92 -12.95 8.48
CA LEU A 277 -15.54 -13.49 9.69
C LEU A 277 -15.81 -12.41 10.74
N ASN A 278 -14.95 -11.40 10.87
CA ASN A 278 -15.19 -10.23 11.72
C ASN A 278 -16.43 -9.43 11.27
N ILE A 279 -16.61 -9.24 9.97
CA ILE A 279 -17.80 -8.57 9.41
C ILE A 279 -19.07 -9.41 9.72
N GLN A 280 -18.95 -10.74 9.65
CA GLN A 280 -20.03 -11.69 9.97
C GLN A 280 -20.25 -11.89 11.49
N GLN A 281 -19.50 -11.18 12.34
CA GLN A 281 -19.54 -11.25 13.80
C GLN A 281 -19.15 -12.63 14.37
N GLN A 282 -18.40 -13.42 13.59
CA GLN A 282 -17.88 -14.74 14.00
C GLN A 282 -16.47 -14.59 14.58
N TYR A 283 -16.35 -13.88 15.69
CA TYR A 283 -15.07 -13.42 16.23
C TYR A 283 -14.12 -14.54 16.64
N ASP A 284 -14.61 -15.63 17.23
CA ASP A 284 -13.76 -16.77 17.62
C ASP A 284 -13.16 -17.47 16.42
N SER A 285 -13.98 -17.68 15.37
CA SER A 285 -13.51 -18.21 14.08
C SER A 285 -12.52 -17.26 13.40
N ALA A 286 -12.73 -15.94 13.51
CA ALA A 286 -11.81 -14.94 12.99
C ALA A 286 -10.44 -14.98 13.68
N ILE A 287 -10.42 -15.14 15.01
CA ILE A 287 -9.16 -15.30 15.78
C ILE A 287 -8.43 -16.57 15.33
N GLN A 288 -9.14 -17.70 15.22
CA GLN A 288 -8.55 -18.97 14.78
C GLN A 288 -7.97 -18.87 13.37
N ALA A 289 -8.70 -18.28 12.42
CA ALA A 289 -8.22 -18.08 11.06
C ALA A 289 -7.00 -17.15 10.98
N ALA A 290 -6.99 -16.07 11.78
CA ALA A 290 -5.84 -15.17 11.89
C ALA A 290 -4.63 -15.88 12.51
N ASP A 291 -4.81 -16.72 13.53
CA ASP A 291 -3.72 -17.50 14.15
C ASP A 291 -3.13 -18.51 13.16
N GLN A 292 -3.95 -19.15 12.33
CA GLN A 292 -3.48 -20.02 11.24
C GLN A 292 -2.66 -19.22 10.21
N ALA A 293 -3.12 -18.02 9.83
CA ALA A 293 -2.36 -17.13 8.96
C ALA A 293 -1.00 -16.76 9.56
N LEU A 294 -0.96 -16.43 10.85
CA LEU A 294 0.27 -16.08 11.57
C LEU A 294 1.23 -17.26 11.76
N THR A 295 0.74 -18.49 11.71
CA THR A 295 1.63 -19.68 11.67
C THR A 295 2.43 -19.74 10.36
N LEU A 296 1.84 -19.30 9.25
CA LEU A 296 2.48 -19.27 7.92
C LEU A 296 3.33 -18.01 7.72
N ASN A 297 2.87 -16.87 8.22
CA ASN A 297 3.59 -15.60 8.18
C ASN A 297 3.36 -14.83 9.48
N PRO A 298 4.25 -14.98 10.48
CA PRO A 298 4.12 -14.34 11.80
C PRO A 298 4.09 -12.81 11.75
N ASP A 299 4.61 -12.24 10.69
CA ASP A 299 4.77 -10.80 10.52
C ASP A 299 3.73 -10.17 9.57
N ASP A 300 2.69 -10.93 9.16
CA ASP A 300 1.65 -10.36 8.29
C ASP A 300 0.80 -9.35 9.08
N PRO A 301 0.88 -8.04 8.75
CA PRO A 301 0.18 -7.01 9.52
C PRO A 301 -1.33 -7.10 9.38
N TRP A 302 -1.86 -7.65 8.27
CA TRP A 302 -3.30 -7.81 8.06
C TRP A 302 -3.86 -8.99 8.86
N ALA A 303 -3.08 -10.07 9.06
CA ALA A 303 -3.45 -11.17 9.96
C ALA A 303 -3.48 -10.70 11.41
N LEU A 304 -2.43 -9.97 11.84
CA LEU A 304 -2.39 -9.34 13.16
C LEU A 304 -3.58 -8.40 13.37
N HIS A 305 -3.90 -7.57 12.37
CA HIS A 305 -5.00 -6.63 12.42
C HIS A 305 -6.37 -7.33 12.50
N ALA A 306 -6.59 -8.38 11.69
CA ALA A 306 -7.83 -9.15 11.75
C ALA A 306 -8.05 -9.76 13.14
N LYS A 307 -6.99 -10.29 13.78
CA LYS A 307 -7.01 -10.79 15.15
C LYS A 307 -7.32 -9.68 16.16
N ALA A 308 -6.62 -8.54 16.06
CA ALA A 308 -6.83 -7.40 16.96
C ALA A 308 -8.26 -6.86 16.87
N ASN A 309 -8.82 -6.77 15.65
CA ASN A 309 -10.21 -6.39 15.42
C ASN A 309 -11.19 -7.36 16.11
N ALA A 310 -10.98 -8.68 15.95
CA ALA A 310 -11.82 -9.69 16.60
C ALA A 310 -11.81 -9.56 18.13
N LEU A 311 -10.61 -9.41 18.72
CA LEU A 311 -10.46 -9.21 20.17
C LEU A 311 -11.18 -7.94 20.64
N ALA A 312 -11.01 -6.82 19.93
CA ALA A 312 -11.69 -5.56 20.30
C ALA A 312 -13.20 -5.68 20.20
N LEU A 313 -13.74 -6.30 19.14
CA LEU A 313 -15.17 -6.50 18.95
C LEU A 313 -15.77 -7.44 19.98
N LYS A 314 -15.00 -8.39 20.52
CA LYS A 314 -15.33 -9.19 21.69
C LYS A 314 -15.19 -8.46 23.02
N LYS A 315 -14.67 -7.24 23.01
CA LYS A 315 -14.29 -6.46 24.21
C LYS A 315 -13.23 -7.17 25.07
N ASP A 316 -12.34 -7.92 24.44
CA ASP A 316 -11.24 -8.61 25.10
C ASP A 316 -10.18 -7.59 25.57
N PRO A 317 -9.69 -7.68 26.81
CA PRO A 317 -8.65 -6.77 27.31
C PRO A 317 -7.31 -6.88 26.55
N GLY A 318 -7.05 -8.00 25.90
CA GLY A 318 -5.86 -8.21 25.06
C GLY A 318 -5.85 -7.43 23.74
N ALA A 319 -6.95 -6.79 23.35
CA ALA A 319 -7.07 -6.06 22.08
C ALA A 319 -6.02 -4.97 21.93
N ALA A 320 -5.74 -4.19 22.98
CA ALA A 320 -4.74 -3.14 22.97
C ALA A 320 -3.34 -3.67 22.61
N ALA A 321 -2.89 -4.74 23.26
CA ALA A 321 -1.62 -5.37 22.99
C ALA A 321 -1.56 -5.97 21.57
N ALA A 322 -2.69 -6.48 21.07
CA ALA A 322 -2.77 -6.98 19.70
C ALA A 322 -2.59 -5.86 18.67
N TYR A 323 -3.20 -4.68 18.85
CA TYR A 323 -2.95 -3.51 17.96
C TYR A 323 -1.51 -3.00 18.07
N ASP A 324 -0.90 -3.05 19.26
CA ASP A 324 0.51 -2.70 19.42
C ASP A 324 1.41 -3.59 18.56
N ALA A 325 1.11 -4.88 18.48
CA ALA A 325 1.83 -5.79 17.60
C ALA A 325 1.64 -5.44 16.11
N VAL A 326 0.43 -5.04 15.69
CA VAL A 326 0.18 -4.60 14.31
C VAL A 326 1.06 -3.41 13.94
N VAL A 327 1.00 -2.33 14.74
CA VAL A 327 1.71 -1.09 14.41
C VAL A 327 3.22 -1.21 14.60
N ALA A 328 3.70 -2.16 15.38
CA ALA A 328 5.12 -2.49 15.45
C ALA A 328 5.64 -3.09 14.13
N LYS A 329 4.81 -3.85 13.40
CA LYS A 329 5.17 -4.44 12.10
C LYS A 329 4.95 -3.49 10.93
N ALA A 330 3.96 -2.62 11.01
CA ALA A 330 3.65 -1.67 9.95
C ALA A 330 3.41 -0.24 10.51
N PRO A 331 4.44 0.41 11.08
CA PRO A 331 4.29 1.72 11.70
C PRO A 331 3.94 2.83 10.70
N TYR A 332 4.16 2.58 9.43
CA TYR A 332 3.88 3.48 8.31
C TYR A 332 2.44 3.38 7.77
N ALA A 333 1.58 2.52 8.35
CA ALA A 333 0.24 2.24 7.83
C ALA A 333 -0.86 2.91 8.68
N PRO A 334 -1.35 4.10 8.32
CA PRO A 334 -2.38 4.86 9.04
C PRO A 334 -3.65 4.06 9.33
N THR A 335 -4.07 3.20 8.40
CA THR A 335 -5.28 2.39 8.52
C THR A 335 -5.34 1.63 9.85
N PHE A 336 -4.23 1.03 10.27
CA PHE A 336 -4.21 0.21 11.49
C PHE A 336 -4.40 1.04 12.76
N TYR A 337 -3.91 2.27 12.77
CA TYR A 337 -4.08 3.17 13.91
C TYR A 337 -5.53 3.66 14.01
N PHE A 338 -6.14 4.09 12.89
CA PHE A 338 -7.47 4.68 12.92
C PHE A 338 -8.56 3.63 13.14
N GLU A 339 -8.48 2.49 12.46
CA GLU A 339 -9.43 1.39 12.70
C GLU A 339 -9.25 0.82 14.11
N GLY A 340 -7.99 0.67 14.55
CA GLY A 340 -7.67 0.20 15.89
C GLY A 340 -8.20 1.14 16.97
N ALA A 341 -7.97 2.44 16.86
CA ALA A 341 -8.47 3.43 17.80
C ALA A 341 -10.01 3.42 17.86
N ALA A 342 -10.68 3.35 16.70
CA ALA A 342 -12.13 3.29 16.64
C ALA A 342 -12.70 2.02 17.29
N ASN A 343 -12.07 0.86 17.08
CA ASN A 343 -12.53 -0.41 17.66
C ASN A 343 -12.24 -0.49 19.17
N LEU A 344 -11.07 -0.03 19.61
CA LEU A 344 -10.73 0.08 21.05
C LEU A 344 -11.72 1.01 21.78
N GLN A 345 -12.05 2.17 21.17
CA GLN A 345 -13.05 3.07 21.71
C GLN A 345 -14.42 2.39 21.86
N LYS A 346 -14.91 1.70 20.82
CA LYS A 346 -16.18 0.97 20.84
C LYS A 346 -16.19 -0.15 21.88
N SER A 347 -15.04 -0.74 22.18
CA SER A 347 -14.88 -1.77 23.21
C SER A 347 -14.78 -1.20 24.64
N GLY A 348 -14.79 0.15 24.79
CA GLY A 348 -14.64 0.83 26.08
C GLY A 348 -13.19 1.05 26.51
N GLN A 349 -12.20 0.77 25.65
CA GLN A 349 -10.76 0.92 25.93
C GLN A 349 -10.24 2.26 25.41
N SER A 350 -10.86 3.37 25.80
CA SER A 350 -10.55 4.72 25.27
C SER A 350 -9.11 5.18 25.55
N ASP A 351 -8.53 4.82 26.70
CA ASP A 351 -7.14 5.14 27.01
C ASP A 351 -6.17 4.40 26.09
N ALA A 352 -6.44 3.14 25.78
CA ALA A 352 -5.66 2.37 24.82
C ALA A 352 -5.80 2.94 23.39
N ALA A 353 -7.00 3.39 22.99
CA ALA A 353 -7.21 4.08 21.73
C ALA A 353 -6.37 5.36 21.64
N MET A 354 -6.34 6.16 22.70
CA MET A 354 -5.51 7.38 22.76
C MET A 354 -4.01 7.04 22.73
N ALA A 355 -3.57 5.99 23.43
CA ALA A 355 -2.18 5.52 23.39
C ALA A 355 -1.77 5.09 21.98
N LEU A 356 -2.66 4.41 21.25
CA LEU A 356 -2.42 4.00 19.86
C LEU A 356 -2.28 5.24 18.94
N LEU A 357 -3.13 6.26 19.07
CA LEU A 357 -2.98 7.53 18.34
C LEU A 357 -1.72 8.30 18.72
N SER A 358 -1.24 8.19 19.96
CA SER A 358 0.02 8.79 20.38
C SER A 358 1.24 8.12 19.71
N LYS A 359 1.17 6.81 19.43
CA LYS A 359 2.18 6.11 18.62
C LYS A 359 2.16 6.60 17.17
N TYR A 360 0.97 6.81 16.59
CA TYR A 360 0.82 7.43 15.29
C TYR A 360 1.50 8.79 15.22
N GLU A 361 1.15 9.68 16.17
CA GLU A 361 1.78 11.00 16.28
C GLU A 361 3.30 10.91 16.38
N SER A 362 3.81 10.01 17.21
CA SER A 362 5.26 9.83 17.40
C SER A 362 5.98 9.43 16.13
N PHE A 363 5.36 8.63 15.27
CA PHE A 363 5.93 8.21 13.99
C PHE A 363 5.85 9.34 12.95
N PHE A 364 4.69 9.99 12.79
CA PHE A 364 4.44 10.93 11.70
C PHE A 364 4.79 12.39 12.01
N LYS A 365 5.08 12.77 13.27
CA LYS A 365 5.34 14.17 13.67
C LYS A 365 6.50 14.86 12.95
N ASN A 366 7.47 14.08 12.47
CA ASN A 366 8.65 14.58 11.77
C ASN A 366 8.62 14.28 10.26
N VAL A 367 7.57 13.61 9.77
CA VAL A 367 7.40 13.33 8.35
C VAL A 367 7.00 14.62 7.64
N LYS A 368 7.76 14.99 6.62
CA LYS A 368 7.52 16.20 5.83
C LYS A 368 7.11 15.82 4.42
N ASN A 369 6.05 16.45 3.92
CA ASN A 369 5.68 16.40 2.52
C ASN A 369 6.14 17.69 1.85
N GLN A 370 6.71 17.59 0.63
CA GLN A 370 6.91 18.76 -0.21
C GLN A 370 5.57 19.23 -0.77
N THR A 371 5.26 20.51 -0.58
CA THR A 371 4.13 21.16 -1.24
C THR A 371 4.45 21.45 -2.71
N ILE A 372 3.41 21.78 -3.52
CA ILE A 372 3.56 22.18 -4.93
C ILE A 372 4.51 23.39 -5.05
N ASP A 373 4.52 24.27 -4.02
CA ASP A 373 5.36 25.47 -3.96
C ASP A 373 6.78 25.20 -3.41
N GLY A 374 7.15 23.93 -3.22
CA GLY A 374 8.48 23.52 -2.73
C GLY A 374 8.71 23.76 -1.24
N LYS A 375 7.66 24.07 -0.46
CA LYS A 375 7.75 24.24 0.99
C LYS A 375 7.56 22.89 1.70
N ASP A 376 8.34 22.68 2.75
CA ASP A 376 8.14 21.54 3.64
C ASP A 376 6.87 21.74 4.48
N GLU A 377 5.98 20.77 4.45
CA GLU A 377 4.77 20.72 5.26
C GLU A 377 4.77 19.46 6.12
N VAL A 378 4.50 19.61 7.41
CA VAL A 378 4.40 18.44 8.32
C VAL A 378 3.19 17.60 7.93
N TYR A 379 3.41 16.31 7.68
CA TYR A 379 2.35 15.38 7.26
C TYR A 379 1.16 15.40 8.23
N LEU A 380 1.45 15.36 9.52
CA LEU A 380 0.45 15.28 10.58
C LEU A 380 -0.49 16.50 10.60
N ASP A 381 -0.02 17.69 10.23
CA ASP A 381 -0.84 18.90 10.21
C ASP A 381 -1.93 18.86 9.12
N ARG A 382 -1.75 18.00 8.14
CA ARG A 382 -2.70 17.77 7.03
C ARG A 382 -3.50 16.48 7.13
N ASP A 383 -3.22 15.63 8.12
CA ASP A 383 -4.00 14.43 8.34
C ASP A 383 -5.20 14.70 9.27
N ASP A 384 -6.30 15.12 8.66
CA ASP A 384 -7.56 15.39 9.35
C ASP A 384 -8.12 14.15 10.07
N ARG A 385 -7.83 12.93 9.59
CA ARG A 385 -8.27 11.68 10.25
C ARG A 385 -7.68 11.58 11.65
N TYR A 386 -6.40 11.93 11.81
CA TYR A 386 -5.75 11.96 13.11
C TYR A 386 -6.40 12.96 14.05
N TRP A 387 -6.60 14.20 13.58
CA TRP A 387 -7.18 15.25 14.41
C TRP A 387 -8.64 14.99 14.76
N LEU A 388 -9.42 14.39 13.83
CA LEU A 388 -10.79 13.93 14.09
C LEU A 388 -10.83 12.82 15.14
N ALA A 389 -10.05 11.76 14.96
CA ALA A 389 -10.02 10.64 15.89
C ALA A 389 -9.58 11.08 17.30
N ARG A 390 -8.54 11.93 17.38
CA ARG A 390 -8.06 12.51 18.63
C ARG A 390 -9.12 13.38 19.29
N GLY A 391 -9.78 14.25 18.51
CA GLY A 391 -10.84 15.12 19.01
C GLY A 391 -12.01 14.35 19.60
N GLU A 392 -12.47 13.30 18.92
CA GLU A 392 -13.57 12.44 19.44
C GLU A 392 -13.18 11.72 20.74
N LEU A 393 -11.97 11.18 20.83
CA LEU A 393 -11.50 10.55 22.07
C LEU A 393 -11.38 11.55 23.23
N LEU A 394 -10.89 12.77 22.95
CA LEU A 394 -10.82 13.84 23.95
C LEU A 394 -12.22 14.28 24.41
N ARG A 395 -13.19 14.39 23.48
CA ARG A 395 -14.58 14.71 23.78
C ARG A 395 -15.22 13.67 24.72
N ILE A 396 -15.04 12.38 24.40
CA ILE A 396 -15.55 11.27 25.24
C ILE A 396 -14.86 11.27 26.59
N GLY A 397 -13.58 11.58 26.67
CA GLY A 397 -12.82 11.73 27.92
C GLY A 397 -13.11 13.01 28.70
N GLY A 398 -14.11 13.83 28.28
CA GLY A 398 -14.52 15.07 28.94
C GLY A 398 -13.56 16.25 28.79
N LYS A 399 -12.50 16.12 27.95
CA LYS A 399 -11.51 17.17 27.68
C LYS A 399 -11.98 18.07 26.54
N GLN A 400 -13.05 18.82 26.79
CA GLN A 400 -13.80 19.54 25.74
C GLN A 400 -12.96 20.60 25.02
N ASP A 401 -12.09 21.34 25.71
CA ASP A 401 -11.29 22.40 25.09
C ASP A 401 -10.19 21.82 24.20
N ASP A 402 -9.54 20.74 24.65
CA ASP A 402 -8.58 20.00 23.83
C ASP A 402 -9.26 19.37 22.60
N ALA A 403 -10.48 18.85 22.76
CA ALA A 403 -11.28 18.31 21.66
C ALA A 403 -11.60 19.40 20.63
N MET A 404 -12.00 20.60 21.09
CA MET A 404 -12.26 21.76 20.22
C MET A 404 -11.03 22.12 19.40
N ALA A 405 -9.85 22.22 20.05
CA ALA A 405 -8.59 22.51 19.38
C ALA A 405 -8.21 21.44 18.34
N ALA A 406 -8.48 20.16 18.63
CA ALA A 406 -8.25 19.08 17.68
C ALA A 406 -9.19 19.18 16.46
N PHE A 407 -10.47 19.48 16.65
CA PHE A 407 -11.41 19.69 15.55
C PHE A 407 -11.04 20.93 14.70
N ASP A 408 -10.52 22.00 15.31
CA ASP A 408 -10.01 23.17 14.57
C ASP A 408 -8.83 22.79 13.65
N LYS A 409 -7.92 21.95 14.11
CA LYS A 409 -6.84 21.42 13.27
C LYS A 409 -7.36 20.52 12.15
N ALA A 410 -8.37 19.68 12.40
CA ALA A 410 -9.01 18.88 11.37
C ALA A 410 -9.66 19.76 10.28
N ILE A 411 -10.31 20.85 10.67
CA ILE A 411 -10.90 21.83 9.73
C ILE A 411 -9.78 22.55 8.93
N ALA A 412 -8.71 22.97 9.60
CA ALA A 412 -7.58 23.65 8.96
C ALA A 412 -6.85 22.78 7.93
N ALA A 413 -6.89 21.45 8.07
CA ALA A 413 -6.32 20.50 7.12
C ALA A 413 -7.00 20.55 5.74
N LYS A 414 -8.24 21.04 5.63
CA LYS A 414 -9.03 21.24 4.38
C LYS A 414 -9.05 20.00 3.48
N SER A 415 -9.25 18.84 4.06
CA SER A 415 -9.23 17.55 3.37
C SER A 415 -10.63 17.05 2.98
N LEU A 416 -10.69 15.80 2.52
CA LEU A 416 -11.93 15.12 2.11
C LEU A 416 -12.95 14.95 3.26
N ASN A 417 -12.51 14.97 4.52
CA ASN A 417 -13.38 14.81 5.70
C ASN A 417 -13.80 16.14 6.33
N LEU A 418 -13.63 17.25 5.63
CA LEU A 418 -13.96 18.59 6.13
C LEU A 418 -15.36 18.68 6.72
N SER A 419 -16.38 18.12 6.04
CA SER A 419 -17.75 18.10 6.55
C SER A 419 -17.88 17.33 7.87
N ARG A 420 -17.11 16.26 8.04
CA ARG A 420 -17.08 15.50 9.31
C ARG A 420 -16.46 16.31 10.43
N ALA A 421 -15.40 17.08 10.14
CA ALA A 421 -14.75 17.95 11.12
C ALA A 421 -15.69 19.07 11.59
N TYR A 422 -16.41 19.72 10.67
CA TYR A 422 -17.44 20.72 11.02
C TYR A 422 -18.53 20.11 11.90
N TYR A 423 -19.05 18.93 11.52
CA TYR A 423 -20.06 18.23 12.31
C TYR A 423 -19.56 17.88 13.72
N SER A 424 -18.35 17.30 13.85
CA SER A 424 -17.81 16.93 15.16
C SER A 424 -17.62 18.12 16.07
N LYS A 425 -17.15 19.25 15.53
CA LYS A 425 -17.05 20.52 16.28
C LYS A 425 -18.42 21.06 16.67
N ALA A 426 -19.39 21.05 15.76
CA ALA A 426 -20.76 21.48 16.02
C ALA A 426 -21.45 20.60 17.08
N ALA A 427 -21.25 19.28 17.04
CA ALA A 427 -21.77 18.36 18.05
C ALA A 427 -21.28 18.72 19.47
N LEU A 428 -19.99 19.06 19.60
CA LEU A 428 -19.42 19.50 20.86
C LEU A 428 -20.01 20.86 21.32
N LEU A 429 -20.26 21.78 20.41
CA LEU A 429 -20.92 23.06 20.72
C LEU A 429 -22.38 22.86 21.16
N ILE A 430 -23.10 21.90 20.56
CA ILE A 430 -24.46 21.50 20.98
C ILE A 430 -24.42 20.96 22.41
N GLU A 431 -23.45 20.10 22.76
CA GLU A 431 -23.26 19.61 24.13
C GLU A 431 -23.03 20.75 25.13
N LYS A 432 -22.29 21.80 24.70
CA LYS A 432 -22.09 23.04 25.46
C LYS A 432 -23.29 24.01 25.45
N LYS A 433 -24.36 23.66 24.73
CA LYS A 433 -25.57 24.50 24.51
C LYS A 433 -25.28 25.82 23.74
N GLU A 434 -24.20 25.87 22.98
CA GLU A 434 -23.82 27.00 22.13
C GLU A 434 -24.45 26.84 20.73
N PHE A 435 -25.80 26.81 20.67
CA PHE A 435 -26.56 26.45 19.47
C PHE A 435 -26.32 27.39 18.28
N ASP A 436 -26.11 28.71 18.51
CA ASP A 436 -25.86 29.66 17.42
C ASP A 436 -24.53 29.34 16.73
N LYS A 437 -23.46 29.16 17.48
CA LYS A 437 -22.15 28.81 16.91
C LYS A 437 -22.16 27.45 16.21
N ALA A 438 -22.88 26.48 16.78
CA ALA A 438 -23.05 25.17 16.15
C ALA A 438 -23.79 25.30 14.81
N GLY A 439 -24.86 26.11 14.76
CA GLY A 439 -25.62 26.37 13.54
C GLY A 439 -24.77 27.01 12.45
N GLU A 440 -23.97 28.02 12.78
CA GLU A 440 -23.03 28.67 11.84
C GLU A 440 -22.07 27.67 11.17
N LEU A 441 -21.53 26.72 11.94
CA LEU A 441 -20.66 25.67 11.38
C LEU A 441 -21.41 24.68 10.50
N LEU A 442 -22.67 24.38 10.80
CA LEU A 442 -23.44 23.39 10.07
C LEU A 442 -24.02 23.93 8.76
N VAL A 443 -24.23 25.24 8.63
CA VAL A 443 -24.80 25.86 7.39
C VAL A 443 -24.04 25.43 6.14
N ASP A 444 -22.72 25.44 6.18
CA ASP A 444 -21.87 25.08 5.02
C ASP A 444 -21.99 23.63 4.59
N ILE A 445 -22.42 22.74 5.50
CA ILE A 445 -22.51 21.29 5.25
C ILE A 445 -23.95 20.76 5.22
N THR A 446 -24.93 21.65 5.46
CA THR A 446 -26.38 21.37 5.37
C THR A 446 -27.05 22.35 4.44
N PRO A 447 -26.69 22.38 3.14
CA PRO A 447 -27.31 23.27 2.18
C PRO A 447 -28.83 23.06 2.11
N PRO A 448 -29.61 24.17 1.86
CA PRO A 448 -31.08 24.15 1.95
C PRO A 448 -31.77 23.29 0.89
N ASP A 449 -31.08 22.89 -0.16
CA ASP A 449 -31.54 21.95 -1.17
C ASP A 449 -31.39 20.47 -0.79
N GLY A 450 -30.85 20.19 0.41
CA GLY A 450 -30.60 18.84 0.90
C GLY A 450 -29.43 18.13 0.21
N SER A 451 -28.56 18.82 -0.55
CA SER A 451 -27.43 18.19 -1.26
C SER A 451 -26.26 17.77 -0.36
N GLY A 452 -26.25 18.19 0.90
CA GLY A 452 -25.22 17.79 1.88
C GLY A 452 -25.16 16.28 2.07
N ARG A 453 -23.97 15.75 2.36
CA ARG A 453 -23.69 14.29 2.37
C ARG A 453 -23.89 13.63 3.73
N LEU A 454 -23.81 14.38 4.83
CA LEU A 454 -23.84 13.84 6.19
C LEU A 454 -25.26 13.91 6.78
N PRO A 455 -25.95 12.77 6.96
CA PRO A 455 -27.27 12.76 7.60
C PRO A 455 -27.22 13.27 9.04
N GLU A 456 -26.14 12.99 9.79
CA GLU A 456 -25.96 13.46 11.17
C GLU A 456 -25.88 14.99 11.25
N ALA A 457 -25.34 15.67 10.24
CA ALA A 457 -25.29 17.12 10.20
C ALA A 457 -26.72 17.71 10.06
N TYR A 458 -27.54 17.12 9.21
CA TYR A 458 -28.93 17.52 9.08
C TYR A 458 -29.77 17.20 10.34
N LEU A 459 -29.51 16.07 11.01
CA LEU A 459 -30.14 15.78 12.31
C LEU A 459 -29.77 16.85 13.35
N ALA A 460 -28.49 17.22 13.42
CA ALA A 460 -27.98 18.23 14.33
C ALA A 460 -28.57 19.63 14.02
N MET A 461 -28.65 20.00 12.74
CA MET A 461 -29.30 21.27 12.33
C MET A 461 -30.79 21.26 12.67
N GLY A 462 -31.50 20.18 12.43
CA GLY A 462 -32.90 20.00 12.82
C GLY A 462 -33.10 20.16 14.32
N GLU A 463 -32.18 19.60 15.11
CA GLU A 463 -32.18 19.74 16.57
C GLU A 463 -32.00 21.21 17.02
N ILE A 464 -31.03 21.93 16.46
CA ILE A 464 -30.80 23.34 16.74
C ILE A 464 -32.04 24.17 16.43
N LEU A 465 -32.66 23.97 15.26
CA LEU A 465 -33.87 24.68 14.85
C LEU A 465 -35.06 24.40 15.76
N PHE A 466 -35.19 23.16 16.25
CA PHE A 466 -36.23 22.82 17.24
C PHE A 466 -36.00 23.50 18.59
N GLN A 467 -34.73 23.64 19.03
CA GLN A 467 -34.40 24.42 20.23
C GLN A 467 -34.78 25.89 20.08
N LYS A 468 -34.65 26.43 18.86
CA LYS A 468 -35.05 27.79 18.51
C LYS A 468 -36.56 27.93 18.23
N LYS A 469 -37.33 26.84 18.31
CA LYS A 469 -38.76 26.78 17.98
C LYS A 469 -39.09 27.05 16.50
N GLU A 470 -38.09 26.85 15.61
CA GLU A 470 -38.23 26.95 14.17
C GLU A 470 -38.66 25.58 13.58
N TRP A 471 -39.91 25.20 13.87
CA TRP A 471 -40.43 23.84 13.65
C TRP A 471 -40.43 23.40 12.19
N GLY A 472 -40.88 24.29 11.26
CA GLY A 472 -40.92 23.99 9.82
C GLY A 472 -39.54 23.71 9.23
N PRO A 473 -38.58 24.65 9.32
CA PRO A 473 -37.20 24.45 8.88
C PRO A 473 -36.52 23.23 9.56
N GLY A 474 -36.82 23.00 10.85
CA GLY A 474 -36.34 21.82 11.57
C GLY A 474 -36.84 20.51 10.97
N CYS A 475 -38.15 20.41 10.67
CA CYS A 475 -38.73 19.23 10.00
C CYS A 475 -38.08 18.99 8.63
N GLN A 476 -37.82 20.07 7.85
CA GLN A 476 -37.15 19.94 6.56
C GLN A 476 -35.76 19.32 6.69
N ASN A 477 -34.98 19.74 7.67
CA ASN A 477 -33.66 19.16 7.93
C ASN A 477 -33.76 17.69 8.36
N PHE A 478 -34.70 17.32 9.21
CA PHE A 478 -34.93 15.91 9.54
C PHE A 478 -35.36 15.08 8.31
N ALA A 479 -36.14 15.62 7.38
CA ALA A 479 -36.51 14.95 6.13
C ALA A 479 -35.30 14.72 5.23
N PHE A 480 -34.40 15.70 5.11
CA PHE A 480 -33.12 15.54 4.40
C PHE A 480 -32.26 14.45 5.05
N ALA A 481 -32.18 14.44 6.39
CA ALA A 481 -31.48 13.39 7.11
C ALA A 481 -32.04 11.99 6.79
N LEU A 482 -33.36 11.80 6.86
CA LEU A 482 -34.02 10.53 6.53
C LEU A 482 -33.72 10.08 5.11
N THR A 483 -33.76 11.00 4.14
CA THR A 483 -33.43 10.71 2.74
C THR A 483 -31.98 10.20 2.59
N ARG A 484 -31.02 10.83 3.30
CA ARG A 484 -29.61 10.43 3.29
C ARG A 484 -29.36 9.12 4.03
N MET A 485 -30.01 8.92 5.19
CA MET A 485 -29.94 7.66 5.95
C MET A 485 -30.44 6.48 5.11
N LYS A 486 -31.56 6.66 4.37
CA LYS A 486 -32.06 5.64 3.45
C LYS A 486 -31.08 5.35 2.32
N ALA A 487 -30.51 6.39 1.70
CA ALA A 487 -29.50 6.24 0.64
C ALA A 487 -28.23 5.54 1.15
N SER A 488 -27.89 5.70 2.43
CA SER A 488 -26.77 5.02 3.10
C SER A 488 -27.13 3.64 3.64
N GLN A 489 -28.34 3.13 3.34
CA GLN A 489 -28.84 1.81 3.78
C GLN A 489 -28.84 1.63 5.32
N GLU A 490 -29.07 2.72 6.06
CA GLU A 490 -29.27 2.62 7.50
C GLU A 490 -30.48 1.73 7.84
N PRO A 491 -30.45 1.01 8.98
CA PRO A 491 -31.55 0.16 9.39
C PRO A 491 -32.87 0.93 9.47
N ARG A 492 -33.94 0.35 8.95
CA ARG A 492 -35.27 0.97 8.92
C ARG A 492 -35.78 1.36 10.30
N GLU A 493 -35.35 0.64 11.35
CA GLU A 493 -35.66 0.96 12.74
C GLU A 493 -35.17 2.36 13.12
N LYS A 494 -33.90 2.71 12.79
CA LYS A 494 -33.34 4.04 13.05
C LYS A 494 -34.11 5.15 12.32
N LEU A 495 -34.54 4.91 11.08
CA LEU A 495 -35.35 5.88 10.33
C LEU A 495 -36.71 6.09 11.01
N ASN A 496 -37.36 5.02 11.47
CA ASN A 496 -38.61 5.08 12.21
C ASN A 496 -38.43 5.81 13.55
N ASP A 497 -37.32 5.64 14.26
CA ASP A 497 -37.03 6.34 15.49
C ASP A 497 -36.98 7.85 15.29
N VAL A 498 -36.29 8.33 14.25
CA VAL A 498 -36.26 9.76 13.91
C VAL A 498 -37.67 10.28 13.60
N LEU A 499 -38.43 9.57 12.76
CA LEU A 499 -39.79 9.97 12.41
C LEU A 499 -40.69 10.11 13.66
N THR A 500 -40.65 9.11 14.55
CA THR A 500 -41.48 9.04 15.72
C THR A 500 -41.07 10.06 16.78
N ASP A 501 -39.79 10.27 17.00
CA ASP A 501 -39.26 11.27 17.95
C ASP A 501 -39.67 12.70 17.53
N VAL A 502 -39.48 13.06 16.27
CA VAL A 502 -39.87 14.38 15.75
C VAL A 502 -41.38 14.59 15.89
N GLU A 503 -42.21 13.60 15.54
CA GLU A 503 -43.68 13.67 15.74
C GLU A 503 -44.07 13.89 17.21
N LYS A 504 -43.47 13.11 18.11
CA LYS A 504 -43.71 13.20 19.56
C LYS A 504 -43.39 14.60 20.10
N ARG A 505 -42.25 15.15 19.71
CA ARG A 505 -41.77 16.46 20.15
C ARG A 505 -42.66 17.60 19.62
N LEU A 506 -43.12 17.53 18.37
CA LEU A 506 -44.06 18.49 17.79
C LEU A 506 -45.40 18.48 18.55
N LYS A 507 -45.92 17.28 18.86
CA LYS A 507 -47.15 17.13 19.66
C LYS A 507 -46.97 17.72 21.06
N ALA A 508 -45.86 17.46 21.71
CA ALA A 508 -45.52 18.00 23.04
C ALA A 508 -45.41 19.52 23.03
N ALA A 509 -44.90 20.10 21.92
CA ALA A 509 -44.84 21.54 21.70
C ALA A 509 -46.17 22.16 21.23
N ASN A 510 -47.28 21.40 21.24
CA ASN A 510 -48.61 21.79 20.75
C ASN A 510 -48.65 22.18 19.23
N GLN A 511 -47.68 21.69 18.43
CA GLN A 511 -47.61 21.91 16.98
C GLN A 511 -48.32 20.79 16.21
N LYS A 512 -49.61 20.58 16.48
CA LYS A 512 -50.39 19.42 15.99
C LYS A 512 -50.48 19.38 14.45
N ASP A 513 -50.65 20.54 13.80
CA ASP A 513 -50.76 20.60 12.35
C ASP A 513 -49.41 20.32 11.66
N ILE A 514 -48.30 20.88 12.20
CA ILE A 514 -46.96 20.56 11.71
C ILE A 514 -46.64 19.07 11.90
N ALA A 515 -47.08 18.48 13.04
CA ALA A 515 -46.90 17.04 13.27
C ALA A 515 -47.62 16.16 12.23
N LYS A 516 -48.85 16.56 11.81
CA LYS A 516 -49.57 15.85 10.73
C LYS A 516 -48.87 15.96 9.39
N ILE A 517 -48.41 17.17 9.02
CA ILE A 517 -47.67 17.40 7.82
C ILE A 517 -46.37 16.59 7.83
N TRP A 518 -45.61 16.65 8.93
CA TRP A 518 -44.39 15.88 9.13
C TRP A 518 -44.58 14.39 8.84
N VAL A 519 -45.59 13.76 9.47
CA VAL A 519 -45.84 12.32 9.28
C VAL A 519 -46.22 12.00 7.83
N SER A 520 -47.02 12.88 7.18
CA SER A 520 -47.41 12.66 5.79
C SER A 520 -46.26 12.76 4.81
N GLU A 521 -45.29 13.63 5.06
CA GLU A 521 -44.12 13.86 4.18
C GLU A 521 -42.96 12.90 4.48
N ALA A 522 -42.69 12.60 5.77
CA ALA A 522 -41.57 11.77 6.16
C ALA A 522 -41.81 10.26 6.01
N LYS A 523 -43.07 9.80 6.19
CA LYS A 523 -43.39 8.38 6.07
C LYS A 523 -43.07 7.76 4.69
N PRO A 524 -43.31 8.42 3.55
CA PRO A 524 -42.86 7.91 2.25
C PRO A 524 -41.34 7.84 2.10
N LEU A 525 -40.59 8.70 2.80
CA LEU A 525 -39.13 8.70 2.72
C LEU A 525 -38.51 7.43 3.31
N ILE A 526 -39.18 6.78 4.25
CA ILE A 526 -38.68 5.60 4.96
C ILE A 526 -39.28 4.27 4.45
N GLN A 527 -40.29 4.34 3.58
CA GLN A 527 -40.82 3.17 2.87
C GLN A 527 -39.93 2.78 1.68
#